data_7f4d57ee6b803cda1eed468a3dfabf45
#
_entry.id   7f4d57ee6b803cda1eed468a3dfabf45
#
_cell.length_a   1.000
_cell.length_b   1.000
_cell.length_c   1.000
_cell.angle_alpha   90.00
_cell.angle_beta   90.00
_cell.angle_gamma   90.00
#
_symmetry.space_group_name_H-M   'P 1'
#
loop_
_entity.id
_entity.type
_entity.pdbx_description
1 polymer ?
#
loop_
_entity_poly.entity_id
_entity_poly.type
_entity_poly.pdbx_seq_one_letter_code
_entity_poly.pdbx_strand_id
1 'polypeptide(L)'
;SKSLTCLRQKIGMVFQSYDLFPHLTVLDNILLAPTKVQKRSKDEVKEEAMKLLRRVGLEEKAGSYPRELSGGQKQRVAIVRALCMHPEILLFDEVTAALDPEMVREVLDVILDLAAQGRTMIIVTHEMQFARAVADRIIFLEGGKIQEDETPDEFFEHPKTDRAKKFLNTFTFESVK
;
A
#
# COMPACT_ATOMS: atom_id res chain seq x y z
N SER A 1 20.89 -3.88 -15.86
CA SER A 1 20.98 -2.95 -17.00
C SER A 1 20.34 -1.62 -16.63
N LYS A 2 20.81 -0.50 -17.20
CA LYS A 2 20.27 0.86 -16.96
C LYS A 2 18.75 0.95 -17.19
N SER A 3 18.22 0.18 -18.15
CA SER A 3 16.79 0.11 -18.49
C SER A 3 15.94 -0.42 -17.33
N LEU A 4 16.36 -1.48 -16.65
CA LEU A 4 15.63 -2.03 -15.49
C LEU A 4 15.64 -1.09 -14.29
N THR A 5 16.74 -0.38 -14.06
CA THR A 5 16.82 0.61 -12.97
C THR A 5 15.86 1.78 -13.21
N CYS A 6 15.75 2.25 -14.45
CA CYS A 6 14.80 3.29 -14.82
C CYS A 6 13.34 2.82 -14.62
N LEU A 7 13.00 1.61 -15.05
CA LEU A 7 11.66 1.05 -14.88
C LEU A 7 11.29 0.90 -13.38
N ARG A 8 12.21 0.40 -12.57
CA ARG A 8 12.01 0.23 -11.12
C ARG A 8 11.74 1.54 -10.38
N GLN A 9 12.24 2.67 -10.87
CA GLN A 9 11.94 3.97 -10.26
C GLN A 9 10.50 4.44 -10.52
N LYS A 10 9.86 3.93 -11.58
CA LYS A 10 8.47 4.25 -11.93
C LYS A 10 7.45 3.45 -11.15
N ILE A 11 7.87 2.39 -10.49
CA ILE A 11 7.00 1.47 -9.75
C ILE A 11 7.40 1.52 -8.28
N GLY A 12 6.52 2.06 -7.44
CA GLY A 12 6.63 1.97 -5.99
C GLY A 12 6.03 0.66 -5.50
N MET A 13 6.72 -0.05 -4.61
CA MET A 13 6.22 -1.29 -4.04
C MET A 13 6.25 -1.22 -2.52
N VAL A 14 5.14 -1.62 -1.90
CA VAL A 14 4.97 -1.68 -0.45
C VAL A 14 4.59 -3.11 -0.10
N PHE A 15 5.41 -3.74 0.74
CA PHE A 15 5.27 -5.13 1.16
C PHE A 15 4.64 -5.24 2.56
N GLN A 16 4.10 -6.41 2.87
CA GLN A 16 3.63 -6.77 4.20
C GLN A 16 4.72 -6.63 5.28
N SER A 17 5.98 -6.91 4.95
CA SER A 17 7.14 -6.91 5.85
C SER A 17 7.71 -5.52 6.15
N TYR A 18 7.10 -4.45 5.65
CA TYR A 18 7.55 -3.04 5.76
C TYR A 18 8.92 -2.74 5.12
N ASP A 19 9.90 -3.63 5.24
CA ASP A 19 11.27 -3.57 4.72
C ASP A 19 12.00 -2.24 5.01
N LEU A 20 11.79 -1.71 6.23
CA LEU A 20 12.53 -0.55 6.70
C LEU A 20 13.93 -0.94 7.17
N PHE A 21 14.91 -0.11 6.87
CA PHE A 21 16.27 -0.28 7.36
C PHE A 21 16.30 0.00 8.87
N PRO A 22 16.57 -1.00 9.73
CA PRO A 22 16.44 -0.86 11.19
C PRO A 22 17.47 0.08 11.82
N HIS A 23 18.59 0.32 11.15
CA HIS A 23 19.69 1.19 11.59
C HIS A 23 19.56 2.63 11.12
N LEU A 24 18.53 2.95 10.32
CA LEU A 24 18.21 4.29 9.85
C LEU A 24 16.97 4.83 10.55
N THR A 25 16.92 6.14 10.75
CA THR A 25 15.71 6.81 11.22
C THR A 25 14.59 6.72 10.16
N VAL A 26 13.36 7.06 10.54
CA VAL A 26 12.23 7.19 9.61
C VAL A 26 12.59 8.10 8.45
N LEU A 27 13.10 9.29 8.75
CA LEU A 27 13.47 10.27 7.73
C LEU A 27 14.59 9.73 6.82
N ASP A 28 15.64 9.14 7.38
CA ASP A 28 16.75 8.60 6.59
C ASP A 28 16.32 7.42 5.71
N ASN A 29 15.38 6.58 6.15
CA ASN A 29 14.75 5.56 5.32
C ASN A 29 14.07 6.15 4.07
N ILE A 30 13.38 7.28 4.23
CA ILE A 30 12.69 7.95 3.13
C ILE A 30 13.68 8.65 2.20
N LEU A 31 14.68 9.33 2.74
CA LEU A 31 15.66 10.12 1.97
C LEU A 31 16.61 9.25 1.13
N LEU A 32 16.85 8.02 1.52
CA LEU A 32 17.93 7.18 0.96
C LEU A 32 17.82 7.02 -0.56
N ALA A 33 16.70 6.53 -1.05
CA ALA A 33 16.55 6.24 -2.47
C ALA A 33 16.46 7.52 -3.34
N PRO A 34 15.66 8.54 -3.03
CA PRO A 34 15.62 9.76 -3.82
C PRO A 34 16.99 10.44 -3.95
N THR A 35 17.78 10.47 -2.86
CA THR A 35 19.09 11.12 -2.89
C THR A 35 20.15 10.27 -3.57
N LYS A 36 20.17 8.94 -3.34
CA LYS A 36 21.22 8.06 -3.90
C LYS A 36 20.95 7.64 -5.33
N VAL A 37 19.70 7.34 -5.67
CA VAL A 37 19.31 6.82 -6.99
C VAL A 37 18.93 7.95 -7.95
N GLN A 38 18.03 8.85 -7.52
CA GLN A 38 17.55 9.97 -8.35
C GLN A 38 18.46 11.20 -8.31
N LYS A 39 19.46 11.22 -7.41
CA LYS A 39 20.42 12.33 -7.23
C LYS A 39 19.74 13.66 -6.88
N ARG A 40 18.56 13.60 -6.25
CA ARG A 40 17.84 14.80 -5.80
C ARG A 40 18.53 15.44 -4.59
N SER A 41 18.34 16.75 -4.43
CA SER A 41 18.84 17.49 -3.28
C SER A 41 18.29 16.94 -1.97
N LYS A 42 19.15 16.77 -0.97
CA LYS A 42 18.73 16.26 0.35
C LYS A 42 17.72 17.19 1.02
N ASP A 43 17.89 18.51 0.88
CA ASP A 43 17.01 19.50 1.50
C ASP A 43 15.60 19.48 0.84
N GLU A 44 15.55 19.41 -0.49
CA GLU A 44 14.30 19.27 -1.24
C GLU A 44 13.54 17.99 -0.84
N VAL A 45 14.22 16.84 -0.83
CA VAL A 45 13.61 15.57 -0.48
C VAL A 45 13.16 15.55 0.99
N LYS A 46 13.93 16.18 1.88
CA LYS A 46 13.56 16.31 3.30
C LYS A 46 12.27 17.12 3.48
N GLU A 47 12.15 18.25 2.79
CA GLU A 47 10.93 19.06 2.85
C GLU A 47 9.70 18.27 2.37
N GLU A 48 9.84 17.56 1.26
CA GLU A 48 8.78 16.70 0.72
C GLU A 48 8.44 15.53 1.68
N ALA A 49 9.46 14.84 2.20
CA ALA A 49 9.28 13.74 3.15
C ALA A 49 8.53 14.21 4.40
N MET A 50 8.85 15.38 4.94
CA MET A 50 8.16 15.94 6.11
C MET A 50 6.70 16.29 5.80
N LYS A 51 6.39 16.81 4.59
CA LYS A 51 5.00 17.04 4.16
C LYS A 51 4.20 15.73 4.07
N LEU A 52 4.80 14.68 3.52
CA LEU A 52 4.17 13.37 3.42
C LEU A 52 3.99 12.71 4.80
N LEU A 53 4.99 12.79 5.68
CA LEU A 53 4.90 12.30 7.06
C LEU A 53 3.78 12.99 7.84
N ARG A 54 3.63 14.32 7.67
CA ARG A 54 2.52 15.08 8.28
C ARG A 54 1.16 14.56 7.81
N ARG A 55 1.00 14.28 6.51
CA ARG A 55 -0.26 13.75 5.95
C ARG A 55 -0.65 12.39 6.53
N VAL A 56 0.31 11.57 6.88
CA VAL A 56 0.06 10.25 7.51
C VAL A 56 0.15 10.28 9.04
N GLY A 57 0.24 11.48 9.65
CA GLY A 57 0.25 11.66 11.11
C GLY A 57 1.54 11.20 11.79
N LEU A 58 2.68 11.24 11.09
CA LEU A 58 3.96 10.74 11.60
C LEU A 58 5.09 11.77 11.58
N GLU A 59 4.78 13.06 11.47
CA GLU A 59 5.78 14.12 11.42
C GLU A 59 6.74 14.09 12.63
N GLU A 60 6.19 13.90 13.84
CA GLU A 60 6.96 13.83 15.08
C GLU A 60 7.86 12.58 15.18
N LYS A 61 7.59 11.57 14.35
CA LYS A 61 8.36 10.32 14.30
C LYS A 61 9.52 10.35 13.31
N ALA A 62 9.78 11.47 12.64
CA ALA A 62 10.84 11.59 11.63
C ALA A 62 12.23 11.16 12.15
N GLY A 63 12.55 11.47 13.40
CA GLY A 63 13.80 11.08 14.05
C GLY A 63 13.79 9.72 14.74
N SER A 64 12.64 9.04 14.82
CA SER A 64 12.53 7.72 15.46
C SER A 64 13.11 6.61 14.60
N TYR A 65 13.52 5.51 15.22
CA TYR A 65 13.94 4.29 14.54
C TYR A 65 12.76 3.32 14.35
N PRO A 66 12.82 2.40 13.38
CA PRO A 66 11.73 1.45 13.14
C PRO A 66 11.28 0.65 14.37
N ARG A 67 12.22 0.30 15.27
CA ARG A 67 11.91 -0.41 16.53
C ARG A 67 11.01 0.36 17.49
N GLU A 68 10.92 1.68 17.34
CA GLU A 68 10.13 2.58 18.18
C GLU A 68 8.71 2.83 17.62
N LEU A 69 8.37 2.17 16.49
CA LEU A 69 7.12 2.33 15.77
C LEU A 69 6.22 1.11 15.92
N SER A 70 4.90 1.34 15.95
CA SER A 70 3.91 0.28 15.76
C SER A 70 3.95 -0.30 14.34
N GLY A 71 3.32 -1.46 14.12
CA GLY A 71 3.21 -2.06 12.79
C GLY A 71 2.55 -1.12 11.77
N GLY A 72 1.44 -0.50 12.14
CA GLY A 72 0.73 0.46 11.28
C GLY A 72 1.57 1.71 10.99
N GLN A 73 2.33 2.21 11.96
CA GLN A 73 3.26 3.32 11.75
C GLN A 73 4.38 2.93 10.78
N LYS A 74 4.98 1.74 10.93
CA LYS A 74 5.99 1.23 9.98
C LYS A 74 5.45 1.14 8.57
N GLN A 75 4.21 0.67 8.42
CA GLN A 75 3.57 0.54 7.11
C GLN A 75 3.32 1.90 6.47
N ARG A 76 2.84 2.87 7.23
CA ARG A 76 2.66 4.24 6.73
C ARG A 76 4.01 4.89 6.33
N VAL A 77 5.09 4.62 7.06
CA VAL A 77 6.44 5.05 6.66
C VAL A 77 6.87 4.39 5.35
N ALA A 78 6.60 3.08 5.18
CA ALA A 78 6.91 2.37 3.94
C ALA A 78 6.15 2.95 2.74
N ILE A 79 4.90 3.35 2.91
CA ILE A 79 4.10 4.05 1.90
C ILE A 79 4.74 5.42 1.56
N VAL A 80 5.07 6.21 2.57
CA VAL A 80 5.72 7.52 2.36
C VAL A 80 7.05 7.38 1.63
N ARG A 81 7.86 6.36 2.00
CA ARG A 81 9.11 6.05 1.32
C ARG A 81 8.91 5.75 -0.18
N ALA A 82 7.88 4.96 -0.51
CA ALA A 82 7.55 4.66 -1.89
C ALA A 82 7.09 5.93 -2.64
N LEU A 83 6.25 6.76 -2.04
CA LEU A 83 5.72 7.99 -2.63
C LEU A 83 6.81 9.02 -2.93
N CYS A 84 7.84 9.13 -2.07
CA CYS A 84 8.95 10.07 -2.24
C CYS A 84 9.80 9.81 -3.49
N MET A 85 9.67 8.62 -4.10
CA MET A 85 10.29 8.27 -5.39
C MET A 85 9.49 8.76 -6.61
N HIS A 86 8.31 9.37 -6.41
CA HIS A 86 7.39 9.82 -7.46
C HIS A 86 7.02 8.70 -8.45
N PRO A 87 6.55 7.54 -7.98
CA PRO A 87 6.21 6.44 -8.85
C PRO A 87 5.00 6.76 -9.72
N GLU A 88 4.97 6.19 -10.93
CA GLU A 88 3.81 6.22 -11.83
C GLU A 88 2.73 5.22 -11.36
N ILE A 89 3.18 4.09 -10.79
CA ILE A 89 2.32 3.00 -10.31
C ILE A 89 2.76 2.60 -8.89
N LEU A 90 1.78 2.37 -8.01
CA LEU A 90 2.00 1.81 -6.67
C LEU A 90 1.47 0.37 -6.60
N LEU A 91 2.30 -0.53 -6.09
CA LEU A 91 1.94 -1.91 -5.81
C LEU A 91 1.85 -2.11 -4.30
N PHE A 92 0.72 -2.59 -3.81
CA PHE A 92 0.50 -2.95 -2.41
C PHE A 92 0.29 -4.46 -2.30
N ASP A 93 1.16 -5.13 -1.56
CA ASP A 93 1.10 -6.58 -1.39
C ASP A 93 0.75 -6.94 0.06
N GLU A 94 -0.52 -7.21 0.31
CA GLU A 94 -1.09 -7.59 1.61
C GLU A 94 -0.62 -6.71 2.79
N VAL A 95 -0.61 -5.41 2.60
CA VAL A 95 0.00 -4.44 3.52
C VAL A 95 -0.66 -4.37 4.91
N THR A 96 -1.80 -5.02 5.12
CA THR A 96 -2.53 -5.06 6.39
C THR A 96 -2.49 -6.41 7.10
N ALA A 97 -1.97 -7.46 6.46
CA ALA A 97 -2.09 -8.84 6.93
C ALA A 97 -1.45 -9.14 8.31
N ALA A 98 -0.52 -8.31 8.77
CA ALA A 98 0.17 -8.47 10.06
C ALA A 98 -0.21 -7.38 11.08
N LEU A 99 -1.33 -6.68 10.90
CA LEU A 99 -1.73 -5.55 11.71
C LEU A 99 -2.97 -5.84 12.56
N ASP A 100 -3.05 -5.21 13.73
CA ASP A 100 -4.27 -5.16 14.53
C ASP A 100 -5.35 -4.33 13.83
N PRO A 101 -6.65 -4.58 14.08
CA PRO A 101 -7.75 -3.92 13.36
C PRO A 101 -7.71 -2.39 13.35
N GLU A 102 -7.29 -1.75 14.45
CA GLU A 102 -7.15 -0.30 14.51
C GLU A 102 -6.05 0.20 13.55
N MET A 103 -4.91 -0.50 13.52
CA MET A 103 -3.80 -0.19 12.63
C MET A 103 -4.13 -0.47 11.16
N VAL A 104 -4.94 -1.51 10.88
CA VAL A 104 -5.48 -1.80 9.54
C VAL A 104 -6.20 -0.56 9.02
N ARG A 105 -7.12 0.00 9.81
CA ARG A 105 -7.90 1.16 9.40
C ARG A 105 -7.01 2.36 9.05
N GLU A 106 -6.03 2.66 9.88
CA GLU A 106 -5.10 3.78 9.64
C GLU A 106 -4.32 3.65 8.32
N VAL A 107 -3.91 2.42 7.96
CA VAL A 107 -3.19 2.16 6.71
C VAL A 107 -4.13 2.24 5.51
N LEU A 108 -5.35 1.67 5.62
CA LEU A 108 -6.34 1.70 4.54
C LEU A 108 -6.82 3.12 4.24
N ASP A 109 -6.97 3.97 5.26
CA ASP A 109 -7.36 5.38 5.06
C ASP A 109 -6.29 6.15 4.26
N VAL A 110 -5.01 5.86 4.46
CA VAL A 110 -3.93 6.42 3.62
C VAL A 110 -4.07 5.97 2.16
N ILE A 111 -4.37 4.69 1.91
CA ILE A 111 -4.54 4.18 0.54
C ILE A 111 -5.80 4.75 -0.12
N LEU A 112 -6.91 4.90 0.62
CA LEU A 112 -8.11 5.59 0.15
C LEU A 112 -7.83 7.04 -0.28
N ASP A 113 -7.05 7.77 0.51
CA ASP A 113 -6.63 9.14 0.16
C ASP A 113 -5.79 9.18 -1.12
N LEU A 114 -4.90 8.21 -1.34
CA LEU A 114 -4.14 8.08 -2.58
C LEU A 114 -5.04 7.75 -3.78
N ALA A 115 -6.04 6.90 -3.60
CA ALA A 115 -7.04 6.60 -4.64
C ALA A 115 -7.84 7.84 -5.03
N ALA A 116 -8.29 8.61 -4.03
CA ALA A 116 -9.01 9.87 -4.26
C ALA A 116 -8.18 10.92 -5.03
N GLN A 117 -6.85 10.83 -4.98
CA GLN A 117 -5.94 11.67 -5.79
C GLN A 117 -5.73 11.15 -7.22
N GLY A 118 -6.39 10.07 -7.62
CA GLY A 118 -6.26 9.48 -8.95
C GLY A 118 -4.94 8.72 -9.18
N ARG A 119 -4.31 8.21 -8.13
CA ARG A 119 -3.09 7.39 -8.25
C ARG A 119 -3.39 6.05 -8.88
N THR A 120 -2.57 5.62 -9.83
CA THR A 120 -2.63 4.26 -10.38
C THR A 120 -2.05 3.28 -9.38
N MET A 121 -2.85 2.31 -8.96
CA MET A 121 -2.47 1.34 -7.92
C MET A 121 -2.91 -0.07 -8.29
N ILE A 122 -2.11 -1.06 -7.90
CA ILE A 122 -2.50 -2.47 -7.87
C ILE A 122 -2.40 -2.91 -6.41
N ILE A 123 -3.49 -3.42 -5.87
CA ILE A 123 -3.63 -3.77 -4.46
C ILE A 123 -3.98 -5.25 -4.34
N VAL A 124 -3.13 -6.02 -3.69
CA VAL A 124 -3.43 -7.39 -3.26
C VAL A 124 -3.91 -7.31 -1.82
N THR A 125 -5.14 -7.75 -1.55
CA THR A 125 -5.76 -7.62 -0.23
C THR A 125 -6.78 -8.70 0.04
N HIS A 126 -6.99 -9.02 1.31
CA HIS A 126 -8.10 -9.81 1.83
C HIS A 126 -9.19 -8.94 2.47
N GLU A 127 -9.04 -7.63 2.46
CA GLU A 127 -9.99 -6.66 3.01
C GLU A 127 -11.11 -6.39 2.00
N MET A 128 -12.12 -7.25 1.95
CA MET A 128 -13.15 -7.22 0.89
C MET A 128 -13.98 -5.93 0.87
N GLN A 129 -14.33 -5.38 2.03
CA GLN A 129 -15.06 -4.11 2.12
C GLN A 129 -14.23 -2.94 1.59
N PHE A 130 -12.93 -2.95 1.89
CA PHE A 130 -12.00 -1.97 1.36
C PHE A 130 -11.84 -2.11 -0.16
N ALA A 131 -11.63 -3.34 -0.66
CA ALA A 131 -11.51 -3.61 -2.09
C ALA A 131 -12.74 -3.09 -2.85
N ARG A 132 -13.96 -3.34 -2.33
CA ARG A 132 -15.20 -2.82 -2.92
C ARG A 132 -15.24 -1.29 -2.96
N ALA A 133 -14.73 -0.63 -1.92
CA ALA A 133 -14.79 0.83 -1.79
C ALA A 133 -13.74 1.57 -2.62
N VAL A 134 -12.58 0.96 -2.90
CA VAL A 134 -11.43 1.63 -3.49
C VAL A 134 -11.21 1.29 -4.95
N ALA A 135 -11.60 0.09 -5.38
CA ALA A 135 -11.24 -0.42 -6.70
C ALA A 135 -12.15 0.11 -7.80
N ASP A 136 -11.55 0.39 -8.97
CA ASP A 136 -12.28 0.56 -10.23
C ASP A 136 -12.46 -0.79 -10.95
N ARG A 137 -11.62 -1.77 -10.60
CA ARG A 137 -11.56 -3.08 -11.23
C ARG A 137 -11.08 -4.14 -10.25
N ILE A 138 -11.76 -5.27 -10.23
CA ILE A 138 -11.42 -6.43 -9.41
C ILE A 138 -10.91 -7.56 -10.30
N ILE A 139 -9.75 -8.10 -9.94
CA ILE A 139 -9.18 -9.27 -10.61
C ILE A 139 -9.13 -10.41 -9.60
N PHE A 140 -9.89 -11.48 -9.85
CA PHE A 140 -9.87 -12.68 -9.02
C PHE A 140 -8.93 -13.72 -9.61
N LEU A 141 -7.89 -14.07 -8.83
CA LEU A 141 -6.84 -15.01 -9.22
C LEU A 141 -6.99 -16.34 -8.49
N GLU A 142 -6.88 -17.43 -9.22
CA GLU A 142 -6.76 -18.77 -8.65
C GLU A 142 -5.91 -19.67 -9.52
N GLY A 143 -5.03 -20.47 -8.90
CA GLY A 143 -4.16 -21.40 -9.62
C GLY A 143 -3.26 -20.72 -10.66
N GLY A 144 -2.86 -19.46 -10.42
CA GLY A 144 -2.03 -18.68 -11.35
C GLY A 144 -2.76 -18.18 -12.60
N LYS A 145 -4.10 -18.22 -12.61
CA LYS A 145 -4.94 -17.75 -13.72
C LYS A 145 -5.95 -16.72 -13.24
N ILE A 146 -6.26 -15.76 -14.12
CA ILE A 146 -7.36 -14.83 -13.91
C ILE A 146 -8.66 -15.62 -14.14
N GLN A 147 -9.49 -15.71 -13.10
CA GLN A 147 -10.80 -16.36 -13.13
C GLN A 147 -11.90 -15.36 -13.46
N GLU A 148 -11.82 -14.16 -12.86
CA GLU A 148 -12.73 -13.05 -13.14
C GLU A 148 -11.96 -11.73 -13.21
N ASP A 149 -12.47 -10.81 -14.00
CA ASP A 149 -11.94 -9.47 -14.24
C ASP A 149 -13.14 -8.54 -14.48
N GLU A 150 -13.61 -7.90 -13.42
CA GLU A 150 -14.93 -7.25 -13.38
C GLU A 150 -14.87 -5.91 -12.63
N THR A 151 -15.97 -5.14 -12.73
CA THR A 151 -16.18 -4.02 -11.82
C THR A 151 -16.46 -4.52 -10.40
N PRO A 152 -16.26 -3.68 -9.35
CA PRO A 152 -16.57 -4.08 -7.97
C PRO A 152 -18.02 -4.58 -7.81
N ASP A 153 -18.99 -3.86 -8.35
CA ASP A 153 -20.40 -4.24 -8.23
C ASP A 153 -20.69 -5.59 -8.88
N GLU A 154 -20.18 -5.82 -10.10
CA GLU A 154 -20.33 -7.11 -10.77
C GLU A 154 -19.67 -8.26 -9.98
N PHE A 155 -18.46 -8.05 -9.50
CA PHE A 155 -17.74 -9.09 -8.75
C PHE A 155 -18.42 -9.44 -7.43
N PHE A 156 -18.85 -8.44 -6.65
CA PHE A 156 -19.41 -8.66 -5.31
C PHE A 156 -20.89 -9.07 -5.33
N GLU A 157 -21.67 -8.61 -6.29
CA GLU A 157 -23.13 -8.88 -6.36
C GLU A 157 -23.46 -10.00 -7.31
N HIS A 158 -22.71 -10.14 -8.40
CA HIS A 158 -22.97 -11.09 -9.49
C HIS A 158 -21.74 -11.91 -9.89
N PRO A 159 -21.02 -12.54 -8.92
CA PRO A 159 -19.84 -13.35 -9.25
C PRO A 159 -20.18 -14.47 -10.26
N LYS A 160 -19.38 -14.58 -11.32
CA LYS A 160 -19.66 -15.46 -12.45
C LYS A 160 -19.25 -16.90 -12.19
N THR A 161 -18.13 -17.11 -11.51
CA THR A 161 -17.59 -18.44 -11.26
C THR A 161 -18.05 -18.99 -9.91
N ASP A 162 -18.28 -20.30 -9.82
CA ASP A 162 -18.64 -20.95 -8.56
C ASP A 162 -17.53 -20.79 -7.50
N ARG A 163 -16.30 -20.63 -7.97
CA ARG A 163 -15.16 -20.43 -7.09
C ARG A 163 -15.16 -19.05 -6.45
N ALA A 164 -15.47 -17.99 -7.21
CA ALA A 164 -15.62 -16.63 -6.67
C ALA A 164 -16.80 -16.57 -5.69
N LYS A 165 -17.93 -17.19 -6.02
CA LYS A 165 -19.10 -17.31 -5.10
C LYS A 165 -18.68 -17.94 -3.77
N LYS A 166 -17.98 -19.09 -3.84
CA LYS A 166 -17.50 -19.79 -2.64
C LYS A 166 -16.52 -18.93 -1.85
N PHE A 167 -15.62 -18.20 -2.52
CA PHE A 167 -14.68 -17.29 -1.88
C PHE A 167 -15.40 -16.17 -1.16
N LEU A 168 -16.32 -15.48 -1.81
CA LEU A 168 -17.06 -14.35 -1.22
C LEU A 168 -17.93 -14.81 -0.04
N ASN A 169 -18.52 -16.01 -0.10
CA ASN A 169 -19.28 -16.58 1.00
C ASN A 169 -18.47 -16.82 2.27
N THR A 170 -17.13 -16.89 2.18
CA THR A 170 -16.29 -17.01 3.39
C THR A 170 -16.26 -15.74 4.22
N PHE A 171 -16.64 -14.60 3.65
CA PHE A 171 -16.70 -13.30 4.33
C PHE A 171 -18.11 -12.92 4.79
N THR A 172 -19.13 -13.68 4.43
CA THR A 172 -20.50 -13.51 4.91
C THR A 172 -20.77 -14.50 6.04
N PHE A 173 -20.96 -13.98 7.25
CA PHE A 173 -21.46 -14.80 8.37
C PHE A 173 -22.98 -14.75 8.35
N GLU A 174 -23.63 -15.92 8.15
CA GLU A 174 -25.06 -16.03 8.42
C GLU A 174 -25.28 -15.86 9.94
N SER A 175 -26.16 -14.92 10.32
CA SER A 175 -26.53 -14.76 11.71
C SER A 175 -27.25 -16.02 12.19
N VAL A 176 -26.60 -16.78 13.05
CA VAL A 176 -27.27 -17.88 13.79
C VAL A 176 -28.23 -17.22 14.80
N LYS A 177 -29.52 -17.10 14.41
CA LYS A 177 -30.61 -16.79 15.32
C LYS A 177 -31.31 -18.08 15.72
#